data_b7ed3eb074c43bbe18baf9fc93d5dd47
#
_entry.id   b7ed3eb074c43bbe18baf9fc93d5dd47
#
_cell.length_a   1.000
_cell.length_b   1.000
_cell.length_c   1.000
_cell.angle_alpha   90.00
_cell.angle_beta   90.00
_cell.angle_gamma   90.00
#
_symmetry.space_group_name_H-M   'P 1'
#
loop_
_entity.id
_entity.type
_entity.pdbx_description
1 polymer ?
#
loop_
_entity_poly.entity_id
_entity_poly.type
_entity_poly.pdbx_seq_one_letter_code
_entity_poly.pdbx_strand_id
1 'polypeptide(L)'
;MKSLIIVFCKNPRLGGVKSRLARKVGKHKALEVYNYLLAHTSDCVKESGFSAAVFYSEFIPEADLWDEVAQYKVLQEGSDLGARMQLAFKWAFNKGFEFVLIIGSDLWSLKSKDIDLSFKLLLTHDVVIGPAKDGGYYLLGLKQLRKNIFKNIPWSTDQVLSKTLNALEGNDVFLLKEKNDIDILKDLEDHPDLLEKIRPHE
;
A
#
# COMPACT_ATOMS: atom_id res chain seq x y z
N MET A 1 -7.11 -11.92 -18.31
CA MET A 1 -7.36 -10.74 -17.45
C MET A 1 -6.05 -10.01 -17.22
N LYS A 2 -6.00 -8.72 -17.52
CA LYS A 2 -4.80 -7.91 -17.29
C LYS A 2 -4.90 -7.27 -15.91
N SER A 3 -4.26 -7.88 -14.92
CA SER A 3 -4.26 -7.42 -13.53
C SER A 3 -2.94 -6.73 -13.18
N LEU A 4 -3.00 -5.68 -12.37
CA LEU A 4 -1.83 -4.92 -11.92
C LEU A 4 -1.90 -4.62 -10.42
N ILE A 5 -0.80 -4.87 -9.73
CA ILE A 5 -0.56 -4.36 -8.39
C ILE A 5 0.23 -3.06 -8.51
N ILE A 6 -0.25 -2.01 -7.91
CA ILE A 6 0.49 -0.76 -7.70
C ILE A 6 0.92 -0.71 -6.24
N VAL A 7 2.22 -0.63 -6.00
CA VAL A 7 2.78 -0.46 -4.67
C VAL A 7 3.16 1.01 -4.47
N PHE A 8 2.52 1.67 -3.51
CA PHE A 8 2.91 3.01 -3.09
C PHE A 8 4.00 2.90 -2.03
N CYS A 9 5.19 3.40 -2.34
CA CYS A 9 6.28 3.41 -1.38
C CYS A 9 6.90 4.79 -1.20
N LYS A 10 7.42 5.04 -0.01
CA LYS A 10 8.33 6.16 0.25
C LYS A 10 9.75 5.73 -0.07
N ASN A 11 10.58 6.66 -0.53
CA ASN A 11 12.00 6.38 -0.67
C ASN A 11 12.63 6.16 0.72
N PRO A 12 13.33 5.03 0.96
CA PRO A 12 13.92 4.72 2.26
C PRO A 12 15.11 5.63 2.56
N ARG A 13 14.86 6.71 3.31
CA ARG A 13 15.87 7.69 3.71
C ARG A 13 15.84 7.91 5.21
N LEU A 14 17.02 8.12 5.79
CA LEU A 14 17.17 8.37 7.21
C LEU A 14 16.36 9.61 7.64
N GLY A 15 15.40 9.39 8.54
CA GLY A 15 14.49 10.44 9.03
C GLY A 15 13.35 10.81 8.06
N GLY A 16 13.30 10.25 6.84
CA GLY A 16 12.23 10.47 5.86
C GLY A 16 11.05 9.50 6.01
N VAL A 17 11.23 8.40 6.74
CA VAL A 17 10.23 7.34 6.91
C VAL A 17 9.94 7.06 8.38
N LYS A 18 8.73 6.56 8.67
CA LYS A 18 8.29 6.12 10.00
C LYS A 18 8.62 7.12 11.12
N SER A 19 8.31 8.38 10.90
CA SER A 19 8.68 9.48 11.81
C SER A 19 8.09 9.35 13.22
N ARG A 20 6.89 8.75 13.36
CA ARG A 20 6.27 8.48 14.66
C ARG A 20 7.03 7.40 15.41
N LEU A 21 7.37 6.29 14.73
CA LEU A 21 8.20 5.22 15.27
C LEU A 21 9.59 5.75 15.63
N ALA A 22 10.21 6.56 14.76
CA ALA A 22 11.55 7.11 14.94
C ALA A 22 11.70 7.95 16.22
N ARG A 23 10.62 8.59 16.70
CA ARG A 23 10.63 9.35 17.98
C ARG A 23 10.89 8.44 19.19
N LYS A 24 10.59 7.15 19.10
CA LYS A 24 10.75 6.17 20.19
C LYS A 24 11.99 5.31 20.02
N VAL A 25 12.28 4.83 18.79
CA VAL A 25 13.37 3.88 18.54
C VAL A 25 14.61 4.50 17.86
N GLY A 26 14.55 5.78 17.49
CA GLY A 26 15.59 6.47 16.74
C GLY A 26 15.45 6.29 15.22
N LYS A 27 16.07 7.22 14.45
CA LYS A 27 15.92 7.29 12.99
C LYS A 27 16.51 6.06 12.27
N HIS A 28 17.64 5.53 12.74
CA HIS A 28 18.30 4.37 12.13
C HIS A 28 17.43 3.11 12.25
N LYS A 29 16.91 2.85 13.46
CA LYS A 29 16.04 1.69 13.71
C LYS A 29 14.73 1.79 12.94
N ALA A 30 14.14 2.97 12.86
CA ALA A 30 12.93 3.21 12.10
C ALA A 30 13.14 3.00 10.58
N LEU A 31 14.31 3.37 10.04
CA LEU A 31 14.69 3.08 8.66
C LEU A 31 14.89 1.59 8.44
N GLU A 32 15.55 0.90 9.37
CA GLU A 32 15.74 -0.56 9.34
C GLU A 32 14.39 -1.29 9.30
N VAL A 33 13.46 -0.94 10.21
CA VAL A 33 12.08 -1.47 10.19
C VAL A 33 11.44 -1.25 8.83
N TYR A 34 11.53 -0.04 8.28
CA TYR A 34 10.92 0.26 7.00
C TYR A 34 11.52 -0.56 5.84
N ASN A 35 12.82 -0.81 5.85
CA ASN A 35 13.46 -1.68 4.86
C ASN A 35 12.95 -3.13 4.94
N TYR A 36 12.74 -3.67 6.14
CA TYR A 36 12.11 -4.99 6.30
C TYR A 36 10.66 -5.00 5.78
N LEU A 37 9.89 -3.94 6.02
CA LEU A 37 8.52 -3.82 5.50
C LEU A 37 8.50 -3.75 3.96
N LEU A 38 9.44 -3.02 3.36
CA LEU A 38 9.59 -2.97 1.90
C LEU A 38 9.93 -4.35 1.32
N ALA A 39 10.91 -5.04 1.92
CA ALA A 39 11.32 -6.39 1.49
C ALA A 39 10.14 -7.38 1.61
N HIS A 40 9.44 -7.38 2.74
CA HIS A 40 8.26 -8.21 2.96
C HIS A 40 7.16 -7.94 1.91
N THR A 41 6.88 -6.66 1.62
CA THR A 41 5.89 -6.30 0.60
C THR A 41 6.32 -6.78 -0.78
N SER A 42 7.61 -6.63 -1.11
CA SER A 42 8.18 -7.12 -2.37
C SER A 42 8.02 -8.64 -2.50
N ASP A 43 8.33 -9.39 -1.45
CA ASP A 43 8.17 -10.84 -1.43
C ASP A 43 6.71 -11.25 -1.64
N CYS A 44 5.75 -10.61 -0.95
CA CYS A 44 4.32 -10.87 -1.14
C CYS A 44 3.85 -10.58 -2.57
N VAL A 45 4.34 -9.51 -3.19
CA VAL A 45 4.03 -9.17 -4.59
C VAL A 45 4.63 -10.19 -5.54
N LYS A 46 5.90 -10.58 -5.34
CA LYS A 46 6.59 -11.60 -6.14
C LYS A 46 5.87 -12.94 -6.07
N GLU A 47 5.52 -13.39 -4.86
CA GLU A 47 4.80 -14.65 -4.63
C GLU A 47 3.40 -14.67 -5.26
N SER A 48 2.73 -13.52 -5.37
CA SER A 48 1.40 -13.44 -5.98
C SER A 48 1.41 -13.69 -7.48
N GLY A 49 2.55 -13.51 -8.14
CA GLY A 49 2.74 -13.74 -9.58
C GLY A 49 2.03 -12.75 -10.51
N PHE A 50 1.40 -11.71 -9.98
CA PHE A 50 0.76 -10.67 -10.80
C PHE A 50 1.78 -9.62 -11.28
N SER A 51 1.45 -8.94 -12.38
CA SER A 51 2.21 -7.77 -12.83
C SER A 51 2.22 -6.69 -11.76
N ALA A 52 3.36 -6.04 -11.56
CA ALA A 52 3.52 -5.00 -10.56
C ALA A 52 4.10 -3.69 -11.12
N ALA A 53 3.70 -2.58 -10.51
CA ALA A 53 4.27 -1.26 -10.70
C ALA A 53 4.57 -0.63 -9.34
N VAL A 54 5.75 -0.04 -9.18
CA VAL A 54 6.10 0.67 -7.95
C VAL A 54 6.05 2.17 -8.18
N PHE A 55 5.33 2.87 -7.32
CA PHE A 55 5.15 4.32 -7.35
C PHE A 55 5.91 4.94 -6.19
N TYR A 56 7.01 5.62 -6.50
CA TYR A 56 7.91 6.25 -5.53
C TYR A 56 7.45 7.65 -5.15
N SER A 57 7.62 8.01 -3.90
CA SER A 57 7.16 9.31 -3.39
C SER A 57 7.99 10.51 -3.83
N GLU A 58 9.29 10.33 -4.13
CA GLU A 58 10.21 11.45 -4.33
C GLU A 58 11.09 11.30 -5.58
N PHE A 59 11.65 10.13 -5.83
CA PHE A 59 12.49 9.85 -7.02
C PHE A 59 12.48 8.36 -7.34
N ILE A 60 12.82 8.01 -8.59
CA ILE A 60 12.98 6.62 -9.04
C ILE A 60 14.45 6.24 -8.86
N PRO A 61 14.79 5.23 -8.01
CA PRO A 61 16.16 4.74 -7.86
C PRO A 61 16.69 4.10 -9.15
N GLU A 62 18.00 4.21 -9.40
CA GLU A 62 18.65 3.51 -10.51
C GLU A 62 18.57 1.99 -10.33
N ALA A 63 18.77 1.51 -9.10
CA ALA A 63 18.63 0.11 -8.73
C ALA A 63 18.07 -0.02 -7.30
N ASP A 64 17.15 -0.96 -7.09
CA ASP A 64 16.61 -1.31 -5.78
C ASP A 64 15.97 -2.70 -5.78
N LEU A 65 15.36 -3.06 -4.63
CA LEU A 65 14.72 -4.37 -4.41
C LEU A 65 13.53 -4.66 -5.36
N TRP A 66 13.05 -3.66 -6.09
CA TRP A 66 11.89 -3.82 -6.99
C TRP A 66 12.30 -4.17 -8.43
N ASP A 67 13.58 -4.16 -8.77
CA ASP A 67 14.06 -4.40 -10.15
C ASP A 67 13.65 -5.77 -10.70
N GLU A 68 13.60 -6.78 -9.83
CA GLU A 68 13.19 -8.14 -10.22
C GLU A 68 11.68 -8.39 -10.09
N VAL A 69 10.91 -7.47 -9.48
CA VAL A 69 9.51 -7.68 -9.11
C VAL A 69 8.58 -6.79 -9.92
N ALA A 70 8.96 -5.53 -10.12
CA ALA A 70 8.09 -4.54 -10.76
C ALA A 70 8.45 -4.34 -12.25
N GLN A 71 7.46 -4.48 -13.11
CA GLN A 71 7.59 -4.17 -14.54
C GLN A 71 7.71 -2.66 -14.80
N TYR A 72 7.23 -1.83 -13.88
CA TYR A 72 7.21 -0.38 -14.02
C TYR A 72 7.65 0.28 -12.73
N LYS A 73 8.55 1.25 -12.87
CA LYS A 73 8.95 2.20 -11.82
C LYS A 73 8.42 3.57 -12.22
N VAL A 74 7.59 4.18 -11.36
CA VAL A 74 6.87 5.43 -11.67
C VAL A 74 6.98 6.39 -10.48
N LEU A 75 7.04 7.69 -10.76
CA LEU A 75 6.97 8.70 -9.72
C LEU A 75 5.49 8.99 -9.37
N GLN A 76 5.18 9.12 -8.09
CA GLN A 76 3.85 9.55 -7.67
C GLN A 76 3.64 11.03 -8.05
N GLU A 77 2.52 11.33 -8.70
CA GLU A 77 2.12 12.68 -9.05
C GLU A 77 0.81 13.04 -8.36
N GLY A 78 0.67 14.27 -7.90
CA GLY A 78 -0.54 14.76 -7.24
C GLY A 78 -0.26 15.55 -5.96
N SER A 79 -1.18 16.46 -5.62
CA SER A 79 -1.07 17.38 -4.50
C SER A 79 -1.22 16.70 -3.13
N ASP A 80 -1.99 15.61 -3.08
CA ASP A 80 -2.29 14.83 -1.88
C ASP A 80 -2.38 13.34 -2.21
N LEU A 81 -2.57 12.49 -1.20
CA LEU A 81 -2.63 11.04 -1.36
C LEU A 81 -3.75 10.61 -2.32
N GLY A 82 -4.92 11.24 -2.25
CA GLY A 82 -6.05 10.92 -3.11
C GLY A 82 -5.77 11.23 -4.57
N ALA A 83 -5.24 12.41 -4.87
CA ALA A 83 -4.83 12.80 -6.21
C ALA A 83 -3.78 11.83 -6.76
N ARG A 84 -2.79 11.43 -5.93
CA ARG A 84 -1.76 10.46 -6.31
C ARG A 84 -2.35 9.09 -6.65
N MET A 85 -3.24 8.57 -5.81
CA MET A 85 -3.93 7.29 -6.09
C MET A 85 -4.80 7.38 -7.34
N GLN A 86 -5.55 8.47 -7.51
CA GLN A 86 -6.38 8.67 -8.70
C GLN A 86 -5.55 8.68 -9.99
N LEU A 87 -4.40 9.36 -9.98
CA LEU A 87 -3.50 9.41 -11.14
C LEU A 87 -2.85 8.05 -11.41
N ALA A 88 -2.48 7.32 -10.37
CA ALA A 88 -1.93 5.97 -10.51
C ALA A 88 -2.96 4.98 -11.10
N PHE A 89 -4.20 4.97 -10.62
CA PHE A 89 -5.27 4.18 -11.24
C PHE A 89 -5.51 4.59 -12.70
N LYS A 90 -5.60 5.90 -12.99
CA LYS A 90 -5.75 6.39 -14.35
C LYS A 90 -4.63 5.91 -15.27
N TRP A 91 -3.38 5.97 -14.79
CA TRP A 91 -2.21 5.48 -15.52
C TRP A 91 -2.34 3.98 -15.84
N ALA A 92 -2.73 3.16 -14.87
CA ALA A 92 -2.89 1.73 -15.05
C ALA A 92 -4.01 1.38 -16.05
N PHE A 93 -5.19 1.99 -15.91
CA PHE A 93 -6.29 1.77 -16.85
C PHE A 93 -5.96 2.24 -18.26
N ASN A 94 -5.22 3.35 -18.43
CA ASN A 94 -4.74 3.82 -19.73
C ASN A 94 -3.73 2.87 -20.38
N LYS A 95 -3.01 2.05 -19.58
CA LYS A 95 -2.14 0.96 -20.09
C LYS A 95 -2.91 -0.31 -20.43
N GLY A 96 -4.23 -0.32 -20.26
CA GLY A 96 -5.10 -1.43 -20.60
C GLY A 96 -5.17 -2.53 -19.54
N PHE A 97 -4.79 -2.24 -18.27
CA PHE A 97 -5.10 -3.12 -17.17
C PHE A 97 -6.59 -3.04 -16.83
N GLU A 98 -7.20 -4.17 -16.52
CA GLU A 98 -8.64 -4.30 -16.26
C GLU A 98 -8.95 -4.31 -14.76
N PHE A 99 -8.05 -4.91 -13.97
CA PHE A 99 -8.15 -5.03 -12.52
C PHE A 99 -6.89 -4.43 -11.90
N VAL A 100 -7.04 -3.45 -11.04
CA VAL A 100 -5.92 -2.73 -10.45
C VAL A 100 -6.07 -2.68 -8.93
N LEU A 101 -5.03 -3.09 -8.22
CA LEU A 101 -4.90 -2.92 -6.77
C LEU A 101 -3.87 -1.83 -6.49
N ILE A 102 -4.15 -0.94 -5.55
CA ILE A 102 -3.13 -0.13 -4.87
C ILE A 102 -2.96 -0.67 -3.46
N ILE A 103 -1.70 -0.91 -3.06
CA ILE A 103 -1.31 -1.30 -1.70
C ILE A 103 -0.24 -0.35 -1.16
N GLY A 104 -0.21 -0.18 0.16
CA GLY A 104 0.90 0.43 0.87
C GLY A 104 2.09 -0.53 0.99
N SER A 105 3.20 -0.03 1.50
CA SER A 105 4.45 -0.79 1.70
C SER A 105 4.85 -0.92 3.17
N ASP A 106 3.91 -0.80 4.09
CA ASP A 106 4.17 -0.73 5.52
C ASP A 106 3.34 -1.68 6.39
N LEU A 107 2.75 -2.70 5.73
CA LEU A 107 1.91 -3.69 6.37
C LEU A 107 2.65 -5.04 6.51
N TRP A 108 3.17 -5.33 7.72
CA TRP A 108 3.87 -6.60 7.99
C TRP A 108 2.98 -7.84 7.90
N SER A 109 1.70 -7.69 8.22
CA SER A 109 0.71 -8.78 8.14
C SER A 109 0.12 -9.02 6.75
N LEU A 110 0.58 -8.31 5.70
CA LEU A 110 0.20 -8.57 4.30
C LEU A 110 0.68 -9.97 3.89
N LYS A 111 -0.14 -10.67 3.10
CA LYS A 111 0.22 -11.96 2.51
C LYS A 111 -0.13 -11.96 1.02
N SER A 112 0.60 -12.73 0.22
CA SER A 112 0.28 -12.94 -1.21
C SER A 112 -1.16 -13.40 -1.42
N LYS A 113 -1.70 -14.21 -0.50
CA LYS A 113 -3.10 -14.66 -0.51
C LYS A 113 -4.13 -13.52 -0.38
N ASP A 114 -3.78 -12.40 0.30
CA ASP A 114 -4.67 -11.22 0.37
C ASP A 114 -4.79 -10.56 -1.00
N ILE A 115 -3.69 -10.52 -1.74
CA ILE A 115 -3.62 -10.01 -3.13
C ILE A 115 -4.45 -10.90 -4.06
N ASP A 116 -4.22 -12.23 -4.00
CA ASP A 116 -4.95 -13.21 -4.81
C ASP A 116 -6.47 -13.13 -4.56
N LEU A 117 -6.86 -13.07 -3.29
CA LEU A 117 -8.26 -12.94 -2.89
C LEU A 117 -8.86 -11.64 -3.43
N SER A 118 -8.12 -10.53 -3.36
CA SER A 118 -8.60 -9.23 -3.85
C SER A 118 -8.90 -9.26 -5.35
N PHE A 119 -8.03 -9.85 -6.17
CA PHE A 119 -8.30 -9.98 -7.59
C PHE A 119 -9.46 -10.93 -7.89
N LYS A 120 -9.62 -12.03 -7.14
CA LYS A 120 -10.77 -12.92 -7.26
C LYS A 120 -12.08 -12.20 -6.93
N LEU A 121 -12.08 -11.40 -5.87
CA LEU A 121 -13.26 -10.64 -5.47
C LEU A 121 -13.64 -9.53 -6.47
N LEU A 122 -12.67 -8.91 -7.13
CA LEU A 122 -12.93 -7.93 -8.20
C LEU A 122 -13.64 -8.53 -9.42
N LEU A 123 -13.68 -9.86 -9.59
CA LEU A 123 -14.48 -10.48 -10.64
C LEU A 123 -15.99 -10.30 -10.42
N THR A 124 -16.40 -10.28 -9.17
CA THR A 124 -17.81 -10.24 -8.77
C THR A 124 -18.21 -8.90 -8.13
N HIS A 125 -17.28 -8.20 -7.49
CA HIS A 125 -17.53 -6.92 -6.84
C HIS A 125 -16.96 -5.74 -7.65
N ASP A 126 -17.49 -4.54 -7.41
CA ASP A 126 -17.02 -3.32 -8.09
C ASP A 126 -15.74 -2.78 -7.50
N VAL A 127 -15.62 -2.90 -6.17
CA VAL A 127 -14.52 -2.37 -5.37
C VAL A 127 -14.15 -3.37 -4.28
N VAL A 128 -12.86 -3.52 -4.02
CA VAL A 128 -12.34 -4.28 -2.87
C VAL A 128 -11.51 -3.32 -2.01
N ILE A 129 -11.80 -3.27 -0.73
CA ILE A 129 -11.07 -2.43 0.23
C ILE A 129 -10.52 -3.30 1.36
N GLY A 130 -9.26 -3.15 1.68
CA GLY A 130 -8.63 -3.70 2.88
C GLY A 130 -8.53 -2.62 3.95
N PRO A 131 -9.45 -2.59 4.94
CA PRO A 131 -9.46 -1.58 6.00
C PRO A 131 -8.19 -1.60 6.85
N ALA A 132 -7.73 -0.43 7.28
CA ALA A 132 -6.65 -0.26 8.25
C ALA A 132 -7.21 0.27 9.58
N LYS A 133 -6.61 -0.15 10.70
CA LYS A 133 -7.07 0.24 12.06
C LYS A 133 -7.01 1.75 12.33
N ASP A 134 -6.19 2.48 11.59
CA ASP A 134 -6.08 3.93 11.70
C ASP A 134 -7.26 4.69 11.06
N GLY A 135 -8.25 3.96 10.50
CA GLY A 135 -9.41 4.53 9.81
C GLY A 135 -9.18 4.78 8.31
N GLY A 136 -8.02 4.38 7.77
CA GLY A 136 -7.70 4.34 6.36
C GLY A 136 -7.92 2.96 5.74
N TYR A 137 -7.13 2.65 4.73
CA TYR A 137 -7.09 1.33 4.11
C TYR A 137 -5.67 1.01 3.61
N TYR A 138 -5.28 -0.26 3.77
CA TYR A 138 -4.00 -0.77 3.28
C TYR A 138 -4.05 -1.26 1.84
N LEU A 139 -5.26 -1.51 1.32
CA LEU A 139 -5.51 -1.99 -0.03
C LEU A 139 -6.78 -1.34 -0.59
N LEU A 140 -6.70 -0.89 -1.83
CA LEU A 140 -7.84 -0.45 -2.63
C LEU A 140 -7.79 -1.11 -4.01
N GLY A 141 -8.83 -1.87 -4.37
CA GLY A 141 -8.98 -2.56 -5.64
C GLY A 141 -10.12 -1.99 -6.47
N LEU A 142 -9.86 -1.73 -7.75
CA LEU A 142 -10.83 -1.20 -8.70
C LEU A 142 -10.78 -1.95 -10.03
N LYS A 143 -11.93 -2.10 -10.70
CA LYS A 143 -12.05 -2.55 -12.10
C LYS A 143 -12.36 -1.41 -13.08
N GLN A 144 -12.61 -0.21 -12.58
CA GLN A 144 -12.75 1.01 -13.36
C GLN A 144 -12.45 2.24 -12.50
N LEU A 145 -12.01 3.33 -13.12
CA LEU A 145 -11.69 4.57 -12.39
C LEU A 145 -12.96 5.22 -11.83
N ARG A 146 -13.00 5.37 -10.50
CA ARG A 146 -14.08 6.02 -9.74
C ARG A 146 -13.55 7.32 -9.12
N LYS A 147 -13.69 8.43 -9.85
CA LYS A 147 -13.11 9.72 -9.44
C LYS A 147 -13.69 10.28 -8.14
N ASN A 148 -14.93 9.93 -7.81
CA ASN A 148 -15.64 10.41 -6.61
C ASN A 148 -14.99 9.98 -5.31
N ILE A 149 -14.40 8.78 -5.25
CA ILE A 149 -13.76 8.26 -4.03
C ILE A 149 -12.43 8.96 -3.66
N PHE A 150 -11.95 9.86 -4.53
CA PHE A 150 -10.74 10.64 -4.29
C PHE A 150 -11.03 12.12 -4.02
N LYS A 151 -12.32 12.54 -4.10
CA LYS A 151 -12.72 13.94 -3.91
C LYS A 151 -13.27 14.15 -2.51
N ASN A 152 -12.86 15.26 -1.89
CA ASN A 152 -13.35 15.68 -0.55
C ASN A 152 -13.15 14.61 0.54
N ILE A 153 -12.12 13.78 0.41
CA ILE A 153 -11.72 12.83 1.45
C ILE A 153 -10.68 13.51 2.35
N PRO A 154 -10.85 13.50 3.67
CA PRO A 154 -9.89 14.09 4.61
C PRO A 154 -8.70 13.13 4.79
N TRP A 155 -7.80 13.09 3.80
CA TRP A 155 -6.65 12.19 3.81
C TRP A 155 -5.80 12.32 5.08
N SER A 156 -5.23 11.20 5.52
CA SER A 156 -4.43 11.09 6.75
C SER A 156 -5.21 11.33 8.05
N THR A 157 -6.52 11.08 8.03
CA THR A 157 -7.38 11.05 9.21
C THR A 157 -8.09 9.70 9.35
N ASP A 158 -8.67 9.45 10.50
CA ASP A 158 -9.49 8.27 10.82
C ASP A 158 -10.84 8.20 10.06
N GLN A 159 -11.18 9.25 9.31
CA GLN A 159 -12.41 9.32 8.53
C GLN A 159 -12.27 8.87 7.07
N VAL A 160 -11.06 8.52 6.61
CA VAL A 160 -10.79 8.18 5.21
C VAL A 160 -11.69 7.04 4.73
N LEU A 161 -11.70 5.91 5.45
CA LEU A 161 -12.52 4.74 5.09
C LEU A 161 -14.01 5.08 5.03
N SER A 162 -14.54 5.70 6.09
CA SER A 162 -15.98 6.03 6.18
C SER A 162 -16.43 6.97 5.06
N LYS A 163 -15.62 7.99 4.74
CA LYS A 163 -15.91 8.93 3.64
C LYS A 163 -15.79 8.27 2.27
N THR A 164 -14.82 7.35 2.10
CA THR A 164 -14.68 6.57 0.87
C THR A 164 -15.89 5.66 0.66
N LEU A 165 -16.36 4.98 1.71
CA LEU A 165 -17.56 4.12 1.63
C LEU A 165 -18.81 4.93 1.30
N ASN A 166 -19.00 6.10 1.91
CA ASN A 166 -20.12 7.00 1.54
C ASN A 166 -20.06 7.44 0.07
N ALA A 167 -18.85 7.71 -0.46
CA ALA A 167 -18.69 8.04 -1.88
C ALA A 167 -18.90 6.84 -2.82
N LEU A 168 -18.94 5.61 -2.29
CA LEU A 168 -19.23 4.37 -3.00
C LEU A 168 -20.67 3.89 -2.84
N GLU A 169 -21.56 4.70 -2.27
CA GLU A 169 -22.96 4.35 -2.13
C GLU A 169 -23.54 3.89 -3.48
N GLY A 170 -24.28 2.77 -3.47
CA GLY A 170 -24.81 2.14 -4.68
C GLY A 170 -23.83 1.28 -5.48
N ASN A 171 -22.60 1.12 -5.01
CA ASN A 171 -21.62 0.19 -5.62
C ASN A 171 -21.52 -1.09 -4.78
N ASP A 172 -21.18 -2.19 -5.44
CA ASP A 172 -20.90 -3.45 -4.76
C ASP A 172 -19.46 -3.45 -4.24
N VAL A 173 -19.32 -3.25 -2.91
CA VAL A 173 -18.03 -3.11 -2.21
C VAL A 173 -17.79 -4.30 -1.30
N PHE A 174 -16.67 -4.97 -1.47
CA PHE A 174 -16.21 -6.00 -0.53
C PHE A 174 -15.14 -5.44 0.42
N LEU A 175 -15.32 -5.64 1.71
CA LEU A 175 -14.32 -5.31 2.73
C LEU A 175 -13.55 -6.58 3.14
N LEU A 176 -12.23 -6.53 2.97
CA LEU A 176 -11.32 -7.54 3.49
C LEU A 176 -11.23 -7.45 5.02
N LYS A 177 -10.54 -8.42 5.62
CA LYS A 177 -10.22 -8.36 7.05
C LYS A 177 -9.38 -7.12 7.34
N GLU A 178 -9.76 -6.38 8.37
CA GLU A 178 -9.00 -5.24 8.89
C GLU A 178 -7.61 -5.66 9.35
N LYS A 179 -6.61 -4.84 9.05
CA LYS A 179 -5.21 -5.04 9.44
C LYS A 179 -4.63 -3.76 10.05
N ASN A 180 -3.46 -3.88 10.67
CA ASN A 180 -2.74 -2.76 11.27
C ASN A 180 -1.37 -2.61 10.61
N ASP A 181 -1.09 -1.43 10.09
CA ASP A 181 0.24 -1.05 9.61
C ASP A 181 1.18 -0.72 10.78
N ILE A 182 2.46 -0.78 10.54
CA ILE A 182 3.48 -0.48 11.55
C ILE A 182 3.81 1.02 11.52
N ASP A 183 3.21 1.83 12.38
CA ASP A 183 3.46 3.28 12.43
C ASP A 183 4.03 3.78 13.77
N ILE A 184 3.73 3.11 14.86
CA ILE A 184 4.22 3.44 16.20
C ILE A 184 4.87 2.21 16.86
N LEU A 185 5.55 2.43 18.00
CA LEU A 185 6.26 1.36 18.72
C LEU A 185 5.33 0.20 19.11
N LYS A 186 4.10 0.50 19.53
CA LYS A 186 3.12 -0.52 19.92
C LYS A 186 2.78 -1.46 18.75
N ASP A 187 2.64 -0.92 17.53
CA ASP A 187 2.37 -1.74 16.35
C ASP A 187 3.53 -2.70 16.07
N LEU A 188 4.77 -2.25 16.31
CA LEU A 188 5.95 -3.07 16.17
C LEU A 188 6.02 -4.17 17.25
N GLU A 189 5.63 -3.85 18.49
CA GLU A 189 5.59 -4.80 19.60
C GLU A 189 4.56 -5.93 19.38
N ASP A 190 3.50 -5.67 18.62
CA ASP A 190 2.50 -6.67 18.22
C ASP A 190 3.06 -7.70 17.21
N HIS A 191 4.32 -7.50 16.71
CA HIS A 191 5.01 -8.37 15.76
C HIS A 191 6.39 -8.83 16.26
N PRO A 192 6.43 -9.84 17.17
CA PRO A 192 7.68 -10.34 17.76
C PRO A 192 8.70 -10.86 16.72
N ASP A 193 8.19 -11.42 15.63
CA ASP A 193 8.99 -11.92 14.49
C ASP A 193 9.72 -10.80 13.74
N LEU A 194 9.11 -9.62 13.59
CA LEU A 194 9.78 -8.45 13.06
C LEU A 194 10.75 -7.84 14.07
N LEU A 195 10.35 -7.79 15.36
CA LEU A 195 11.23 -7.32 16.43
C LEU A 195 12.53 -8.13 16.51
N GLU A 196 12.47 -9.43 16.33
CA GLU A 196 13.65 -10.32 16.36
C GLU A 196 14.64 -9.97 15.23
N LYS A 197 14.14 -9.68 14.03
CA LYS A 197 14.96 -9.30 12.86
C LYS A 197 15.75 -8.00 13.06
N ILE A 198 15.24 -7.09 13.87
CA ILE A 198 15.84 -5.77 14.11
C ILE A 198 16.62 -5.68 15.45
N ARG A 199 16.74 -6.79 16.20
CA ARG A 199 17.62 -6.85 17.37
C ARG A 199 19.08 -6.81 16.89
N PRO A 200 19.97 -6.09 17.61
CA PRO A 200 21.40 -6.22 17.34
C PRO A 200 21.78 -7.70 17.47
N HIS A 201 22.45 -8.23 16.47
CA HIS A 201 23.15 -9.50 16.62
C HIS A 201 24.30 -9.23 17.59
N GLU A 202 24.28 -9.83 18.78
CA GLU A 202 25.37 -9.82 19.74
C GLU A 202 26.61 -10.52 19.16
#